data_3ff3c49f2495c60abb17db98a63b5998
#
_entry.id   3ff3c49f2495c60abb17db98a63b5998
#
_cell.length_a   1.000
_cell.length_b   1.000
_cell.length_c   1.000
_cell.angle_alpha   90.00
_cell.angle_beta   90.00
_cell.angle_gamma   90.00
#
_symmetry.space_group_name_H-M   'P 1'
#
loop_
_entity.id
_entity.type
_entity.pdbx_description
1 polymer ?
#
loop_
_entity_poly.entity_id
_entity_poly.type
_entity_poly.pdbx_seq_one_letter_code
_entity_poly.pdbx_strand_id
1 'polypeptide(L)'
;FPMEQMAKKRVPVTEEEKQKSYYKYFEQDMAQPAPEAYAKMLNGPLRPDQVLQFKDRNRLFEPGYLEAEAGWCILPDGTGYLANLTKMPGVTPEMFDWFFAWHGLDNLRYKIWNPEDHYKAETQNRVRALDPDLTYQEKLWDTTHEITEDTGMGPDQIVINFKYPGDCGFKAELIGTDACATLVCGKGYGKGQ
;
A
#
# COMPACT_ATOMS: atom_id res chain seq x y z
N PHE A 1 -27.10 2.52 -18.14
CA PHE A 1 -26.06 2.15 -19.11
C PHE A 1 -24.92 1.53 -18.31
N PRO A 2 -24.53 0.26 -18.56
CA PRO A 2 -23.29 -0.23 -18.02
C PRO A 2 -22.16 0.57 -18.69
N MET A 3 -21.42 1.35 -17.92
CA MET A 3 -20.12 1.83 -18.39
C MET A 3 -19.25 0.57 -18.46
N GLU A 4 -19.02 0.07 -19.67
CA GLU A 4 -17.87 -0.80 -19.91
C GLU A 4 -16.64 -0.02 -19.42
N GLN A 5 -16.09 -0.47 -18.32
CA GLN A 5 -14.83 0.05 -17.82
C GLN A 5 -13.81 -0.32 -18.89
N MET A 6 -13.48 0.62 -19.76
CA MET A 6 -12.37 0.42 -20.69
C MET A 6 -11.15 0.08 -19.85
N ALA A 7 -10.59 -1.12 -20.07
CA ALA A 7 -9.38 -1.55 -19.37
C ALA A 7 -8.32 -0.44 -19.48
N LYS A 8 -7.87 0.06 -18.35
CA LYS A 8 -6.84 1.09 -18.31
C LYS A 8 -5.58 0.53 -18.94
N LYS A 9 -4.88 1.34 -19.74
CA LYS A 9 -3.65 0.92 -20.38
C LYS A 9 -2.58 0.65 -19.30
N ARG A 10 -1.90 -0.49 -19.38
CA ARG A 10 -0.80 -0.81 -18.48
C ARG A 10 0.37 0.15 -18.64
N VAL A 11 1.09 0.38 -17.56
CA VAL A 11 2.29 1.21 -17.54
C VAL A 11 3.37 0.62 -18.49
N PRO A 12 4.24 1.43 -19.05
CA PRO A 12 5.29 0.94 -19.95
C PRO A 12 6.31 0.06 -19.21
N VAL A 13 6.79 -0.95 -19.91
CA VAL A 13 7.89 -1.83 -19.46
C VAL A 13 9.02 -1.78 -20.47
N THR A 14 10.26 -1.91 -20.00
CA THR A 14 11.44 -1.96 -20.85
C THR A 14 11.70 -3.36 -21.40
N GLU A 15 12.51 -3.47 -22.44
CA GLU A 15 12.92 -4.78 -22.96
C GLU A 15 13.75 -5.57 -21.93
N GLU A 16 14.52 -4.90 -21.07
CA GLU A 16 15.24 -5.53 -19.98
C GLU A 16 14.26 -6.10 -18.92
N GLU A 17 13.22 -5.35 -18.56
CA GLU A 17 12.19 -5.82 -17.63
C GLU A 17 11.48 -7.07 -18.15
N LYS A 18 11.21 -7.15 -19.45
CA LYS A 18 10.57 -8.31 -20.08
C LYS A 18 11.41 -9.61 -20.02
N GLN A 19 12.73 -9.49 -19.84
CA GLN A 19 13.64 -10.63 -19.71
C GLN A 19 13.71 -11.19 -18.29
N LYS A 20 13.12 -10.50 -17.29
CA LYS A 20 13.15 -10.95 -15.90
C LYS A 20 12.21 -12.12 -15.67
N SER A 21 12.64 -13.11 -14.88
CA SER A 21 11.89 -14.35 -14.63
C SER A 21 10.49 -14.13 -14.03
N TYR A 22 10.28 -13.00 -13.38
CA TYR A 22 9.00 -12.60 -12.76
C TYR A 22 8.15 -11.67 -13.64
N TYR A 23 8.59 -11.32 -14.86
CA TYR A 23 7.78 -10.53 -15.81
C TYR A 23 6.41 -11.15 -16.11
N LYS A 24 6.33 -12.47 -16.12
CA LYS A 24 5.06 -13.22 -16.30
C LYS A 24 3.94 -12.80 -15.33
N TYR A 25 4.28 -12.29 -14.16
CA TYR A 25 3.29 -11.79 -13.20
C TYR A 25 2.73 -10.41 -13.58
N PHE A 26 3.51 -9.59 -14.27
CA PHE A 26 3.02 -8.34 -14.84
C PHE A 26 1.96 -8.56 -15.93
N GLU A 27 2.02 -9.67 -16.64
CA GLU A 27 1.09 -10.00 -17.71
C GLU A 27 -0.24 -10.59 -17.21
N GLN A 28 -0.31 -10.99 -15.94
CA GLN A 28 -1.54 -11.54 -15.35
C GLN A 28 -2.60 -10.45 -15.17
N ASP A 29 -3.86 -10.85 -15.18
CA ASP A 29 -4.96 -9.96 -14.87
C ASP A 29 -4.88 -9.49 -13.42
N MET A 30 -5.19 -8.20 -13.20
CA MET A 30 -5.28 -7.64 -11.86
C MET A 30 -6.45 -8.25 -11.10
N ALA A 31 -6.23 -8.56 -9.82
CA ALA A 31 -7.31 -8.88 -8.92
C ALA A 31 -8.27 -7.68 -8.82
N GLN A 32 -9.55 -7.95 -8.98
CA GLN A 32 -10.58 -6.91 -8.85
C GLN A 32 -11.00 -6.77 -7.37
N PRO A 33 -11.33 -5.56 -6.92
CA PRO A 33 -11.90 -5.37 -5.59
C PRO A 33 -13.23 -6.11 -5.46
N ALA A 34 -13.55 -6.55 -4.25
CA ALA A 34 -14.85 -7.14 -3.98
C ALA A 34 -15.97 -6.15 -4.37
N PRO A 35 -17.06 -6.61 -5.05
CA PRO A 35 -18.13 -5.72 -5.50
C PRO A 35 -18.71 -4.84 -4.39
N GLU A 36 -18.82 -5.36 -3.17
CA GLU A 36 -19.34 -4.64 -2.01
C GLU A 36 -18.38 -3.52 -1.54
N ALA A 37 -17.07 -3.75 -1.61
CA ALA A 37 -16.07 -2.72 -1.29
C ALA A 37 -16.09 -1.61 -2.35
N TYR A 38 -16.18 -1.98 -3.62
CA TYR A 38 -16.28 -1.03 -4.71
C TYR A 38 -17.56 -0.17 -4.62
N ALA A 39 -18.69 -0.80 -4.33
CA ALA A 39 -19.96 -0.08 -4.12
C ALA A 39 -19.87 0.94 -2.97
N LYS A 40 -19.19 0.60 -1.86
CA LYS A 40 -18.97 1.53 -0.73
C LYS A 40 -18.11 2.73 -1.14
N MET A 41 -17.08 2.54 -1.97
CA MET A 41 -16.27 3.64 -2.48
C MET A 41 -17.06 4.60 -3.37
N LEU A 42 -18.01 4.07 -4.17
CA LEU A 42 -18.84 4.87 -5.08
C LEU A 42 -20.04 5.56 -4.42
N ASN A 43 -20.49 5.09 -3.26
CA ASN A 43 -21.68 5.63 -2.57
C ASN A 43 -21.47 7.02 -1.94
N GLY A 44 -20.34 7.64 -2.18
CA GLY A 44 -20.01 8.96 -1.65
C GLY A 44 -19.27 8.91 -0.31
N PRO A 45 -19.00 10.09 0.28
CA PRO A 45 -18.16 10.16 1.47
C PRO A 45 -18.84 9.56 2.70
N LEU A 46 -18.02 8.93 3.54
CA LEU A 46 -18.37 8.56 4.90
C LEU A 46 -18.57 9.82 5.76
N ARG A 47 -19.32 9.68 6.85
CA ARG A 47 -19.37 10.74 7.85
C ARG A 47 -18.07 10.79 8.68
N PRO A 48 -17.57 11.98 8.99
CA PRO A 48 -16.33 12.13 9.77
C PRO A 48 -16.34 11.46 11.15
N ASP A 49 -17.52 11.28 11.75
CA ASP A 49 -17.68 10.61 13.05
C ASP A 49 -17.58 9.07 12.98
N GLN A 50 -17.66 8.49 11.77
CA GLN A 50 -17.57 7.04 11.55
C GLN A 50 -16.14 6.55 11.27
N VAL A 51 -15.21 7.46 10.95
CA VAL A 51 -13.88 7.08 10.48
C VAL A 51 -12.84 7.12 11.61
N LEU A 52 -11.82 6.26 11.46
CA LEU A 52 -10.72 6.19 12.40
C LEU A 52 -9.87 7.45 12.32
N GLN A 53 -9.81 8.21 13.42
CA GLN A 53 -8.90 9.34 13.53
C GLN A 53 -7.47 8.85 13.76
N PHE A 54 -6.47 9.55 13.22
CA PHE A 54 -5.07 9.16 13.39
C PHE A 54 -4.64 9.06 14.87
N LYS A 55 -5.18 9.89 15.73
CA LYS A 55 -4.94 9.83 17.19
C LYS A 55 -5.42 8.53 17.83
N ASP A 56 -6.45 7.89 17.25
CA ASP A 56 -7.10 6.68 17.74
C ASP A 56 -6.64 5.41 17.00
N ARG A 57 -5.52 5.48 16.25
CA ARG A 57 -5.01 4.41 15.38
C ARG A 57 -4.83 3.05 16.05
N ASN A 58 -4.59 3.03 17.37
CA ASN A 58 -4.45 1.79 18.13
C ASN A 58 -5.76 1.00 18.28
N ARG A 59 -6.90 1.56 17.89
CA ARG A 59 -8.15 0.81 17.75
C ARG A 59 -8.08 -0.25 16.65
N LEU A 60 -7.12 -0.16 15.75
CA LEU A 60 -6.83 -1.23 14.77
C LEU A 60 -6.40 -2.55 15.43
N PHE A 61 -5.95 -2.53 16.70
CA PHE A 61 -5.60 -3.72 17.46
C PHE A 61 -6.78 -4.29 18.28
N GLU A 62 -7.92 -3.60 18.31
CA GLU A 62 -9.13 -4.09 18.99
C GLU A 62 -9.73 -5.28 18.21
N PRO A 63 -10.32 -6.27 18.88
CA PRO A 63 -11.00 -7.38 18.21
C PRO A 63 -12.14 -6.93 17.31
N GLY A 64 -12.32 -7.59 16.17
CA GLY A 64 -13.39 -7.31 15.22
C GLY A 64 -13.01 -6.28 14.18
N TYR A 65 -14.01 -5.55 13.67
CA TYR A 65 -13.86 -4.56 12.62
C TYR A 65 -14.33 -3.19 13.09
N LEU A 66 -13.75 -2.15 12.49
CA LEU A 66 -14.21 -0.78 12.69
C LEU A 66 -15.54 -0.55 11.94
N GLU A 67 -16.28 0.50 12.29
CA GLU A 67 -17.53 0.87 11.61
C GLU A 67 -17.29 1.16 10.12
N ALA A 68 -16.17 1.81 9.80
CA ALA A 68 -15.78 2.17 8.43
C ALA A 68 -14.51 1.45 7.98
N GLU A 69 -14.65 0.26 7.41
CA GLU A 69 -13.55 -0.55 6.86
C GLU A 69 -13.34 -0.34 5.35
N ALA A 70 -14.26 0.33 4.67
CA ALA A 70 -14.13 0.71 3.26
C ALA A 70 -14.86 2.02 3.01
N GLY A 71 -14.20 2.94 2.31
CA GLY A 71 -14.77 4.24 1.96
C GLY A 71 -13.78 5.38 2.17
N TRP A 72 -14.26 6.58 1.97
CA TRP A 72 -13.45 7.78 2.05
C TRP A 72 -14.24 8.96 2.62
N CYS A 73 -13.57 9.95 3.15
CA CYS A 73 -14.14 11.26 3.46
C CYS A 73 -13.07 12.34 3.55
N ILE A 74 -13.51 13.58 3.58
CA ILE A 74 -12.68 14.73 3.96
C ILE A 74 -13.08 15.15 5.37
N LEU A 75 -12.12 15.17 6.27
CA LEU A 75 -12.32 15.61 7.66
C LEU A 75 -12.50 17.13 7.74
N PRO A 76 -13.06 17.66 8.83
CA PRO A 76 -13.28 19.10 8.99
C PRO A 76 -12.03 19.97 8.89
N ASP A 77 -10.86 19.40 9.19
CA ASP A 77 -9.56 20.07 9.07
C ASP A 77 -8.95 19.99 7.67
N GLY A 78 -9.67 19.40 6.69
CA GLY A 78 -9.22 19.21 5.32
C GLY A 78 -8.43 17.91 5.08
N THR A 79 -8.20 17.11 6.12
CA THR A 79 -7.50 15.82 5.97
C THR A 79 -8.36 14.83 5.18
N GLY A 80 -7.79 14.22 4.14
CA GLY A 80 -8.40 13.09 3.44
C GLY A 80 -8.27 11.80 4.25
N TYR A 81 -9.35 11.04 4.34
CA TYR A 81 -9.38 9.69 4.91
C TYR A 81 -9.75 8.68 3.84
N LEU A 82 -9.04 7.57 3.83
CA LEU A 82 -9.34 6.42 2.97
C LEU A 82 -9.15 5.13 3.77
N ALA A 83 -10.11 4.23 3.69
CA ALA A 83 -10.01 2.87 4.22
C ALA A 83 -10.36 1.85 3.14
N ASN A 84 -9.68 0.72 3.17
CA ASN A 84 -9.97 -0.42 2.32
C ASN A 84 -9.65 -1.72 3.05
N LEU A 85 -10.65 -2.59 3.17
CA LEU A 85 -10.50 -3.94 3.72
C LEU A 85 -10.46 -4.94 2.56
N THR A 86 -9.34 -5.63 2.41
CA THR A 86 -9.14 -6.63 1.36
C THR A 86 -8.84 -7.99 1.95
N LYS A 87 -9.60 -9.00 1.55
CA LYS A 87 -9.29 -10.40 1.87
C LYS A 87 -8.19 -10.89 0.93
N MET A 88 -7.16 -11.50 1.49
CA MET A 88 -6.00 -12.02 0.76
C MET A 88 -5.81 -13.52 1.08
N PRO A 89 -6.67 -14.41 0.53
CA PRO A 89 -6.60 -15.85 0.83
C PRO A 89 -5.25 -16.43 0.40
N GLY A 90 -4.62 -17.21 1.31
CA GLY A 90 -3.33 -17.84 1.07
C GLY A 90 -2.11 -16.94 1.26
N VAL A 91 -2.29 -15.63 1.55
CA VAL A 91 -1.19 -14.73 1.88
C VAL A 91 -0.92 -14.79 3.37
N THR A 92 0.32 -15.10 3.73
CA THR A 92 0.78 -15.09 5.12
C THR A 92 1.33 -13.71 5.50
N PRO A 93 1.41 -13.36 6.79
CA PRO A 93 2.06 -12.13 7.25
C PRO A 93 3.51 -12.01 6.73
N GLU A 94 4.26 -13.12 6.72
CA GLU A 94 5.63 -13.17 6.21
C GLU A 94 5.71 -12.85 4.71
N MET A 95 4.77 -13.35 3.88
CA MET A 95 4.69 -13.01 2.47
C MET A 95 4.43 -11.51 2.26
N PHE A 96 3.59 -10.91 3.12
CA PHE A 96 3.29 -9.50 3.10
C PHE A 96 4.55 -8.66 3.42
N ASP A 97 5.24 -8.99 4.50
CA ASP A 97 6.48 -8.32 4.91
C ASP A 97 7.59 -8.48 3.86
N TRP A 98 7.73 -9.68 3.31
CA TRP A 98 8.65 -9.96 2.21
C TRP A 98 8.39 -9.05 1.00
N PHE A 99 7.12 -8.91 0.61
CA PHE A 99 6.76 -8.08 -0.54
C PHE A 99 7.20 -6.62 -0.36
N PHE A 100 6.98 -6.05 0.82
CA PHE A 100 7.38 -4.67 1.11
C PHE A 100 8.91 -4.50 1.15
N ALA A 101 9.66 -5.47 1.65
CA ALA A 101 11.12 -5.46 1.58
C ALA A 101 11.66 -5.64 0.15
N TRP A 102 10.91 -6.31 -0.72
CA TRP A 102 11.31 -6.72 -2.05
C TRP A 102 10.98 -5.68 -3.14
N HIS A 103 9.82 -5.01 -3.06
CA HIS A 103 9.29 -4.21 -4.17
C HIS A 103 10.13 -2.98 -4.51
N GLY A 104 10.79 -2.35 -3.55
CA GLY A 104 11.60 -1.15 -3.75
C GLY A 104 12.99 -1.39 -4.36
N LEU A 105 13.34 -2.63 -4.69
CA LEU A 105 14.62 -2.99 -5.28
C LEU A 105 14.64 -3.01 -6.81
N ASP A 106 13.47 -2.98 -7.44
CA ASP A 106 13.33 -3.05 -8.88
C ASP A 106 11.97 -2.51 -9.34
N ASN A 107 11.94 -1.67 -10.37
CA ASN A 107 10.72 -1.02 -10.83
C ASN A 107 9.65 -2.01 -11.31
N LEU A 108 10.05 -3.11 -11.99
CA LEU A 108 9.10 -4.11 -12.45
C LEU A 108 8.33 -4.74 -11.28
N ARG A 109 8.96 -4.90 -10.11
CA ARG A 109 8.33 -5.45 -8.91
C ARG A 109 7.17 -4.58 -8.43
N TYR A 110 7.33 -3.27 -8.51
CA TYR A 110 6.27 -2.31 -8.20
C TYR A 110 5.16 -2.30 -9.25
N LYS A 111 5.52 -2.36 -10.54
CA LYS A 111 4.58 -2.47 -11.67
C LYS A 111 3.72 -3.74 -11.59
N ILE A 112 4.25 -4.84 -11.06
CA ILE A 112 3.50 -6.09 -10.85
C ILE A 112 2.37 -5.90 -9.85
N TRP A 113 2.57 -5.09 -8.82
CA TRP A 113 1.53 -4.84 -7.81
C TRP A 113 0.31 -4.12 -8.41
N ASN A 114 0.54 -3.04 -9.17
CA ASN A 114 -0.52 -2.39 -9.93
C ASN A 114 -0.01 -2.01 -11.32
N PRO A 115 -0.23 -2.88 -12.32
CA PRO A 115 0.31 -2.68 -13.66
C PRO A 115 -0.33 -1.53 -14.44
N GLU A 116 -1.33 -0.86 -13.90
CA GLU A 116 -2.00 0.28 -14.52
C GLU A 116 -1.55 1.63 -13.98
N ASP A 117 -1.10 1.68 -12.70
CA ASP A 117 -0.84 2.95 -12.01
C ASP A 117 0.56 3.07 -11.43
N HIS A 118 1.27 1.95 -11.20
CA HIS A 118 2.60 1.94 -10.63
C HIS A 118 3.70 1.98 -11.70
N TYR A 119 4.49 3.03 -11.73
CA TYR A 119 5.56 3.24 -12.71
C TYR A 119 6.94 2.91 -12.16
N LYS A 120 7.23 3.36 -10.94
CA LYS A 120 8.56 3.24 -10.33
C LYS A 120 8.46 3.14 -8.82
N ALA A 121 9.29 2.27 -8.22
CA ALA A 121 9.62 2.31 -6.81
C ALA A 121 11.10 2.00 -6.62
N GLU A 122 11.82 2.86 -5.92
CA GLU A 122 13.25 2.71 -5.69
C GLU A 122 13.59 3.10 -4.25
N THR A 123 14.16 2.15 -3.50
CA THR A 123 14.69 2.42 -2.18
C THR A 123 16.00 3.18 -2.25
N GLN A 124 16.15 4.24 -1.45
CA GLN A 124 17.42 4.93 -1.25
C GLN A 124 18.36 4.16 -0.29
N ASN A 125 17.82 3.17 0.43
CA ASN A 125 18.53 2.41 1.45
C ASN A 125 18.84 0.98 0.99
N ARG A 126 19.42 0.84 -0.20
CA ARG A 126 19.62 -0.46 -0.85
C ARG A 126 20.47 -1.42 -0.03
N VAL A 127 21.48 -0.93 0.67
CA VAL A 127 22.33 -1.75 1.55
C VAL A 127 21.48 -2.41 2.63
N ARG A 128 20.65 -1.64 3.32
CA ARG A 128 19.73 -2.16 4.35
C ARG A 128 18.71 -3.15 3.76
N ALA A 129 18.13 -2.83 2.62
CA ALA A 129 17.14 -3.68 1.97
C ALA A 129 17.69 -5.06 1.54
N LEU A 130 19.00 -5.15 1.31
CA LEU A 130 19.70 -6.38 0.90
C LEU A 130 20.44 -7.08 2.06
N ASP A 131 20.43 -6.52 3.27
CA ASP A 131 21.13 -7.09 4.41
C ASP A 131 20.51 -8.45 4.81
N PRO A 132 21.25 -9.57 4.72
CA PRO A 132 20.73 -10.89 5.01
C PRO A 132 20.47 -11.13 6.51
N ASP A 133 21.04 -10.32 7.39
CA ASP A 133 20.92 -10.47 8.84
C ASP A 133 19.67 -9.78 9.39
N LEU A 134 18.95 -8.98 8.58
CA LEU A 134 17.73 -8.31 8.95
C LEU A 134 16.50 -9.12 8.56
N THR A 135 15.47 -9.06 9.39
CA THR A 135 14.11 -9.52 9.04
C THR A 135 13.51 -8.68 7.91
N TYR A 136 12.46 -9.15 7.25
CA TYR A 136 11.80 -8.39 6.20
C TYR A 136 11.26 -7.04 6.71
N GLN A 137 10.72 -7.00 7.92
CA GLN A 137 10.26 -5.76 8.56
C GLN A 137 11.42 -4.79 8.80
N GLU A 138 12.53 -5.27 9.39
CA GLU A 138 13.72 -4.45 9.65
C GLU A 138 14.37 -3.90 8.38
N LYS A 139 14.31 -4.64 7.26
CA LYS A 139 14.78 -4.17 5.95
C LYS A 139 14.01 -2.95 5.45
N LEU A 140 12.77 -2.79 5.89
CA LEU A 140 11.90 -1.70 5.48
C LEU A 140 11.97 -0.49 6.43
N TRP A 141 12.13 -0.72 7.74
CA TRP A 141 12.12 0.36 8.73
C TRP A 141 13.22 1.39 8.50
N ASP A 142 12.87 2.65 8.65
CA ASP A 142 13.74 3.81 8.44
C ASP A 142 14.33 3.89 7.02
N THR A 143 13.59 3.41 6.04
CA THR A 143 13.94 3.51 4.63
C THR A 143 13.12 4.55 3.90
N THR A 144 13.71 5.13 2.88
CA THR A 144 13.08 6.10 1.99
C THR A 144 12.95 5.50 0.60
N HIS A 145 11.74 5.50 0.05
CA HIS A 145 11.48 5.07 -1.32
C HIS A 145 11.03 6.28 -2.18
N GLU A 146 11.59 6.38 -3.36
CA GLU A 146 11.09 7.26 -4.42
C GLU A 146 10.10 6.49 -5.28
N ILE A 147 8.88 7.00 -5.35
CA ILE A 147 7.76 6.37 -6.02
C ILE A 147 7.32 7.25 -7.19
N THR A 148 6.92 6.65 -8.29
CA THR A 148 6.13 7.30 -9.34
C THR A 148 4.87 6.46 -9.55
N GLU A 149 3.72 7.06 -9.30
CA GLU A 149 2.41 6.42 -9.46
C GLU A 149 1.35 7.41 -9.92
N ASP A 150 0.28 6.89 -10.50
CA ASP A 150 -0.90 7.66 -10.89
C ASP A 150 -2.02 7.43 -9.87
N THR A 151 -2.30 8.45 -9.07
CA THR A 151 -3.40 8.44 -8.11
C THR A 151 -4.73 8.96 -8.68
N GLY A 152 -4.82 9.05 -10.02
CA GLY A 152 -6.03 9.48 -10.74
C GLY A 152 -5.92 10.85 -11.42
N MET A 153 -4.78 11.53 -11.28
CA MET A 153 -4.52 12.84 -11.90
C MET A 153 -3.30 12.84 -12.84
N GLY A 154 -2.86 11.66 -13.25
CA GLY A 154 -1.62 11.43 -13.99
C GLY A 154 -0.45 11.05 -13.07
N PRO A 155 0.64 10.53 -13.67
CA PRO A 155 1.80 10.09 -12.89
C PRO A 155 2.42 11.24 -12.09
N ASP A 156 2.63 11.03 -10.80
CA ASP A 156 3.27 11.98 -9.91
C ASP A 156 4.39 11.30 -9.10
N GLN A 157 5.30 12.11 -8.58
CA GLN A 157 6.42 11.65 -7.78
C GLN A 157 6.13 11.85 -6.30
N ILE A 158 6.22 10.74 -5.56
CA ILE A 158 5.97 10.67 -4.12
C ILE A 158 7.22 10.11 -3.45
N VAL A 159 7.57 10.64 -2.30
CA VAL A 159 8.58 10.08 -1.40
C VAL A 159 7.88 9.43 -0.24
N ILE A 160 8.15 8.16 0.03
CA ILE A 160 7.60 7.44 1.17
C ILE A 160 8.73 7.11 2.14
N ASN A 161 8.60 7.58 3.38
CA ASN A 161 9.46 7.18 4.49
C ASN A 161 8.75 6.09 5.28
N PHE A 162 9.20 4.85 5.10
CA PHE A 162 8.73 3.73 5.92
C PHE A 162 9.31 3.84 7.33
N LYS A 163 8.50 3.55 8.32
CA LYS A 163 8.84 3.75 9.74
C LYS A 163 8.67 2.47 10.55
N TYR A 164 9.45 2.37 11.62
CA TYR A 164 9.10 1.46 12.70
C TYR A 164 7.74 1.86 13.26
N PRO A 165 6.78 0.92 13.40
CA PRO A 165 5.42 1.27 13.81
C PRO A 165 5.32 2.01 15.13
N GLY A 166 6.21 1.72 16.10
CA GLY A 166 6.29 2.44 17.36
C GLY A 166 6.55 3.93 17.20
N ASP A 167 7.36 4.33 16.21
CA ASP A 167 7.66 5.74 15.91
C ASP A 167 6.45 6.48 15.29
N CYS A 168 5.48 5.72 14.76
CA CYS A 168 4.19 6.23 14.33
C CYS A 168 3.12 6.21 15.44
N GLY A 169 3.50 5.83 16.67
CA GLY A 169 2.61 5.78 17.84
C GLY A 169 1.70 4.56 17.91
N PHE A 170 2.01 3.50 17.14
CA PHE A 170 1.38 2.21 17.32
C PHE A 170 1.95 1.46 18.53
N LYS A 171 1.13 0.66 19.20
CA LYS A 171 1.55 -0.28 20.25
C LYS A 171 2.29 -1.44 19.60
N ALA A 172 3.59 -1.25 19.37
CA ALA A 172 4.42 -2.19 18.61
C ALA A 172 4.48 -3.59 19.26
N GLU A 173 4.31 -3.68 20.56
CA GLU A 173 4.23 -4.94 21.32
C GLU A 173 3.03 -5.82 20.95
N LEU A 174 2.02 -5.27 20.27
CA LEU A 174 0.85 -6.01 19.80
C LEU A 174 1.04 -6.55 18.37
N ILE A 175 2.09 -6.14 17.67
CA ILE A 175 2.39 -6.61 16.32
C ILE A 175 3.07 -7.99 16.40
N GLY A 176 2.64 -8.93 15.57
CA GLY A 176 3.06 -10.33 15.65
C GLY A 176 2.26 -11.15 16.67
N THR A 177 1.14 -10.63 17.14
CA THR A 177 0.21 -11.31 18.06
C THR A 177 -1.15 -11.53 17.39
N ASP A 178 -2.08 -12.14 18.11
CA ASP A 178 -3.46 -12.31 17.64
C ASP A 178 -4.20 -10.98 17.38
N ALA A 179 -3.72 -9.87 17.97
CA ALA A 179 -4.28 -8.55 17.74
C ALA A 179 -3.90 -7.96 16.39
N CYS A 180 -2.69 -8.28 15.89
CA CYS A 180 -2.19 -7.79 14.61
C CYS A 180 -1.03 -8.68 14.13
N ALA A 181 -1.21 -9.39 13.05
CA ALA A 181 -0.19 -10.32 12.54
C ALA A 181 1.05 -9.61 12.00
N THR A 182 0.87 -8.50 11.28
CA THR A 182 1.95 -7.60 10.83
C THR A 182 1.40 -6.21 10.53
N LEU A 183 2.26 -5.20 10.49
CA LEU A 183 1.89 -3.82 10.20
C LEU A 183 3.02 -3.11 9.46
N VAL A 184 2.70 -2.55 8.31
CA VAL A 184 3.58 -1.65 7.56
C VAL A 184 3.03 -0.23 7.66
N CYS A 185 3.85 0.72 8.03
CA CYS A 185 3.47 2.12 8.07
C CYS A 185 4.57 3.03 7.50
N GLY A 186 4.16 4.19 7.04
CA GLY A 186 5.05 5.19 6.49
C GLY A 186 4.39 6.55 6.38
N LYS A 187 5.19 7.55 6.02
CA LYS A 187 4.75 8.89 5.69
C LYS A 187 5.07 9.18 4.24
N GLY A 188 4.04 9.54 3.47
CA GLY A 188 4.18 9.97 2.08
C GLY A 188 4.26 11.49 1.98
N TYR A 189 5.09 11.98 1.06
CA TYR A 189 5.26 13.41 0.76
C TYR A 189 5.23 13.58 -0.76
N GLY A 190 4.55 14.63 -1.23
CA GLY A 190 4.72 15.08 -2.61
C GLY A 190 6.15 15.56 -2.83
N LYS A 191 6.64 15.46 -4.07
CA LYS A 191 7.99 15.94 -4.41
C LYS A 191 8.06 17.45 -4.20
N GLY A 192 8.94 17.90 -3.33
CA GLY A 192 9.16 19.33 -3.03
C GLY A 192 8.41 19.84 -1.79
N GLN A 193 7.80 18.98 -0.99
CA GLN A 193 7.22 19.31 0.32
C GLN A 193 8.14 18.89 1.47
#